data_e6ec149c20687a69a39b3f5013956202
#
_entry.id   e6ec149c20687a69a39b3f5013956202
#
_cell.length_a   1.000
_cell.length_b   1.000
_cell.length_c   1.000
_cell.angle_alpha   90.00
_cell.angle_beta   90.00
_cell.angle_gamma   90.00
#
_symmetry.space_group_name_H-M   'P 1'
#
loop_
_entity.id
_entity.type
_entity.pdbx_description
1 polymer ?
#
loop_
_entity_poly.entity_id
_entity_poly.type
_entity_poly.pdbx_seq_one_letter_code
_entity_poly.pdbx_strand_id
1 'polypeptide(L)'
;MLALFGLSAEPRTACRQALKAAAGIATHIDELNELLSHDLRQPIRFGIGIHGGEVIIGDIGYRDHIVFTALGDAVNVAARLQDMTKTLACEAIVSEEILRTADLADDALPQQEAAIRGRDEPMAVRVIADARELAALVDRTERVAA
;
A
#
# COMPACT_ATOMS: atom_id res chain seq x y z
N MET A 1 -6.55 1.35 9.15
CA MET A 1 -7.42 1.79 8.06
C MET A 1 -7.23 0.85 6.87
N LEU A 2 -8.30 0.47 6.18
CA LEU A 2 -8.27 -0.32 4.95
C LEU A 2 -8.83 0.55 3.81
N ALA A 3 -8.14 0.57 2.67
CA ALA A 3 -8.60 1.20 1.45
C ALA A 3 -8.63 0.16 0.32
N LEU A 4 -9.65 0.20 -0.52
CA LEU A 4 -9.86 -0.72 -1.61
C LEU A 4 -9.87 0.03 -2.94
N PHE A 5 -9.11 -0.46 -3.90
CA PHE A 5 -9.02 0.07 -5.25
C PHE A 5 -9.44 -1.02 -6.24
N GLY A 6 -10.01 -0.64 -7.38
CA GLY A 6 -10.40 -1.59 -8.42
C GLY A 6 -11.81 -2.13 -8.33
N LEU A 7 -12.70 -1.50 -7.55
CA LEU A 7 -14.12 -1.89 -7.51
C LEU A 7 -14.83 -1.74 -8.85
N SER A 8 -14.41 -0.75 -9.64
CA SER A 8 -14.95 -0.46 -10.97
C SER A 8 -13.87 -0.06 -11.97
N ALA A 9 -12.61 0.00 -11.56
CA ALA A 9 -11.49 0.38 -12.40
C ALA A 9 -10.75 -0.86 -12.91
N GLU A 10 -10.13 -0.72 -14.08
CA GLU A 10 -9.22 -1.71 -14.63
C GLU A 10 -8.04 -1.96 -13.67
N PRO A 11 -7.52 -3.19 -13.54
CA PRO A 11 -6.47 -3.55 -12.58
C PRO A 11 -5.23 -2.64 -12.62
N ARG A 12 -4.74 -2.31 -13.82
CA ARG A 12 -3.60 -1.40 -14.00
C ARG A 12 -3.87 -0.02 -13.39
N THR A 13 -5.02 0.54 -13.70
CA THR A 13 -5.45 1.85 -13.19
C THR A 13 -5.63 1.81 -11.68
N ALA A 14 -6.26 0.76 -11.16
CA ALA A 14 -6.47 0.57 -9.73
C ALA A 14 -5.15 0.49 -8.95
N CYS A 15 -4.16 -0.27 -9.46
CA CYS A 15 -2.84 -0.36 -8.85
C CYS A 15 -2.14 1.01 -8.83
N ARG A 16 -2.18 1.76 -9.93
CA ARG A 16 -1.62 3.12 -10.00
C ARG A 16 -2.30 4.09 -9.04
N GLN A 17 -3.61 4.02 -8.93
CA GLN A 17 -4.37 4.82 -7.96
C GLN A 17 -3.98 4.50 -6.52
N ALA A 18 -3.80 3.22 -6.18
CA ALA A 18 -3.36 2.80 -4.86
C ALA A 18 -1.96 3.36 -4.51
N LEU A 19 -1.03 3.31 -5.46
CA LEU A 19 0.32 3.86 -5.29
C LEU A 19 0.31 5.39 -5.13
N LYS A 20 -0.45 6.11 -5.96
CA LYS A 20 -0.63 7.56 -5.83
C LYS A 20 -1.30 7.95 -4.51
N ALA A 21 -2.28 7.18 -4.05
CA ALA A 21 -2.93 7.41 -2.76
C ALA A 21 -1.95 7.22 -1.58
N ALA A 22 -1.09 6.21 -1.63
CA ALA A 22 -0.05 6.01 -0.63
C ALA A 22 0.92 7.19 -0.55
N ALA A 23 1.37 7.70 -1.71
CA ALA A 23 2.20 8.89 -1.77
C ALA A 23 1.48 10.14 -1.22
N GLY A 24 0.20 10.30 -1.52
CA GLY A 24 -0.63 11.39 -0.99
C GLY A 24 -0.74 11.34 0.54
N ILE A 25 -0.91 10.13 1.12
CA ILE A 25 -0.93 9.95 2.57
C ILE A 25 0.41 10.40 3.18
N ALA A 26 1.54 10.00 2.59
CA ALA A 26 2.86 10.42 3.07
C ALA A 26 3.01 11.93 3.08
N THR A 27 2.66 12.59 1.99
CA THR A 27 2.70 14.05 1.88
C THR A 27 1.84 14.74 2.96
N HIS A 28 0.60 14.28 3.16
CA HIS A 28 -0.28 14.88 4.16
C HIS A 28 0.18 14.62 5.60
N ILE A 29 0.80 13.48 5.88
CA ILE A 29 1.38 13.21 7.21
C ILE A 29 2.56 14.13 7.48
N ASP A 30 3.40 14.42 6.48
CA ASP A 30 4.50 15.38 6.62
C ASP A 30 3.98 16.79 6.89
N GLU A 31 3.01 17.26 6.10
CA GLU A 31 2.34 18.56 6.33
C GLU A 31 1.74 18.65 7.73
N LEU A 32 1.11 17.57 8.20
CA LEU A 32 0.53 17.50 9.54
C LEU A 32 1.62 17.52 10.63
N ASN A 33 2.73 16.85 10.42
CA ASN A 33 3.88 16.86 11.33
C ASN A 33 4.50 18.26 11.43
N GLU A 34 4.61 18.97 10.32
CA GLU A 34 5.08 20.37 10.29
C GLU A 34 4.12 21.27 11.06
N LEU A 35 2.81 21.17 10.78
CA LEU A 35 1.78 21.97 11.43
C LEU A 35 1.74 21.76 12.95
N LEU A 36 1.88 20.51 13.40
CA LEU A 36 1.78 20.11 14.81
C LEU A 36 3.15 20.01 15.50
N SER A 37 4.22 20.48 14.89
CA SER A 37 5.61 20.34 15.40
C SER A 37 5.81 20.85 16.82
N HIS A 38 5.04 21.84 17.26
CA HIS A 38 5.07 22.39 18.63
C HIS A 38 4.22 21.61 19.63
N ASP A 39 3.23 20.86 19.17
CA ASP A 39 2.27 20.14 20.00
C ASP A 39 2.64 18.66 20.17
N LEU A 40 3.34 18.10 19.22
CA LEU A 40 3.74 16.70 19.22
C LEU A 40 5.12 16.51 19.86
N ARG A 41 5.23 15.55 20.78
CA ARG A 41 6.53 15.14 21.35
C ARG A 41 7.40 14.39 20.35
N GLN A 42 6.78 13.71 19.40
CA GLN A 42 7.43 12.96 18.32
C GLN A 42 6.56 13.05 17.05
N PRO A 43 7.16 13.05 15.87
CA PRO A 43 6.41 13.04 14.62
C PRO A 43 5.48 11.83 14.51
N ILE A 44 4.34 12.02 13.87
CA ILE A 44 3.42 10.94 13.51
C ILE A 44 4.14 10.04 12.51
N ARG A 45 4.16 8.75 12.81
CA ARG A 45 4.70 7.71 11.94
C ARG A 45 3.56 6.87 11.39
N PHE A 46 3.74 6.37 10.18
CA PHE A 46 2.78 5.50 9.53
C PHE A 46 3.50 4.34 8.81
N GLY A 47 2.74 3.37 8.38
CA GLY A 47 3.22 2.28 7.53
C GLY A 47 2.09 1.83 6.64
N ILE A 48 2.38 1.59 5.36
CA ILE A 48 1.43 1.19 4.33
C ILE A 48 1.85 -0.14 3.73
N GLY A 49 0.94 -1.12 3.73
CA GLY A 49 1.08 -2.37 2.99
C GLY A 49 0.16 -2.35 1.77
N ILE A 50 0.70 -2.58 0.58
CA ILE A 50 -0.06 -2.61 -0.68
C ILE A 50 0.06 -3.98 -1.32
N HIS A 51 -1.06 -4.66 -1.48
CA HIS A 51 -1.14 -5.96 -2.12
C HIS A 51 -2.43 -6.10 -2.93
N GLY A 52 -2.38 -6.88 -4.00
CA GLY A 52 -3.52 -7.19 -4.86
C GLY A 52 -3.97 -8.63 -4.73
N GLY A 53 -5.23 -8.88 -4.98
CA GLY A 53 -5.81 -10.22 -4.99
C GLY A 53 -7.33 -10.18 -4.95
N GLU A 54 -7.94 -11.35 -5.06
CA GLU A 54 -9.38 -11.49 -4.98
C GLU A 54 -9.87 -11.25 -3.56
N VAL A 55 -10.93 -10.45 -3.43
CA VAL A 55 -11.60 -10.17 -2.16
C VAL A 55 -13.12 -10.24 -2.36
N ILE A 56 -13.80 -10.69 -1.32
CA ILE A 56 -15.26 -10.61 -1.24
C ILE A 56 -15.61 -9.33 -0.49
N ILE A 57 -16.41 -8.48 -1.12
CA ILE A 57 -16.81 -7.20 -0.54
C ILE A 57 -18.31 -7.25 -0.25
N GLY A 58 -18.68 -6.83 0.93
CA GLY A 58 -20.08 -6.80 1.33
C GLY A 58 -20.29 -6.43 2.77
N ASP A 59 -21.56 -6.45 3.14
CA ASP A 59 -21.99 -6.28 4.52
C ASP A 59 -21.76 -7.55 5.31
N ILE A 60 -20.87 -7.47 6.26
CA ILE A 60 -20.47 -8.62 7.11
C ILE A 60 -20.80 -8.30 8.55
N GLY A 61 -21.58 -9.18 9.19
CA GLY A 61 -21.95 -9.00 10.57
C GLY A 61 -23.14 -9.83 11.00
N TYR A 62 -23.60 -9.59 12.22
CA TYR A 62 -24.73 -10.29 12.80
C TYR A 62 -25.62 -9.29 13.55
N ARG A 63 -26.93 -9.33 13.27
CA ARG A 63 -27.94 -8.43 13.85
C ARG A 63 -27.61 -6.96 13.58
N ASP A 64 -27.43 -6.16 14.65
CA ASP A 64 -27.23 -4.72 14.61
C ASP A 64 -25.75 -4.31 14.38
N HIS A 65 -24.84 -5.29 14.24
CA HIS A 65 -23.41 -5.08 14.01
C HIS A 65 -23.02 -5.50 12.59
N ILE A 66 -23.48 -4.74 11.61
CA ILE A 66 -23.16 -4.94 10.19
C ILE A 66 -22.10 -3.93 9.79
N VAL A 67 -20.99 -4.42 9.20
CA VAL A 67 -19.90 -3.60 8.70
C VAL A 67 -19.65 -3.92 7.25
N PHE A 68 -19.68 -2.92 6.40
CA PHE A 68 -19.27 -3.05 5.00
C PHE A 68 -17.75 -3.18 4.96
N THR A 69 -17.25 -4.32 4.52
CA THR A 69 -15.81 -4.61 4.52
C THR A 69 -15.44 -5.61 3.43
N ALA A 70 -14.14 -5.86 3.31
CA ALA A 70 -13.59 -6.87 2.41
C ALA A 70 -13.02 -8.05 3.19
N LEU A 71 -13.28 -9.26 2.71
CA LEU A 71 -12.69 -10.50 3.19
C LEU A 71 -11.88 -11.16 2.07
N GLY A 72 -10.71 -11.67 2.42
CA GLY A 72 -9.85 -12.41 1.50
C GLY A 72 -8.42 -12.48 2.01
N ASP A 73 -7.64 -13.41 1.46
CA ASP A 73 -6.22 -13.55 1.79
C ASP A 73 -5.44 -12.26 1.50
N ALA A 74 -5.78 -11.57 0.41
CA ALA A 74 -5.14 -10.32 0.03
C ALA A 74 -5.21 -9.23 1.13
N VAL A 75 -6.31 -9.15 1.88
CA VAL A 75 -6.45 -8.21 3.00
C VAL A 75 -5.47 -8.56 4.12
N ASN A 76 -5.35 -9.84 4.45
CA ASN A 76 -4.43 -10.32 5.47
C ASN A 76 -2.97 -10.11 5.07
N VAL A 77 -2.64 -10.34 3.80
CA VAL A 77 -1.30 -10.07 3.27
C VAL A 77 -0.97 -8.59 3.36
N ALA A 78 -1.85 -7.70 2.89
CA ALA A 78 -1.64 -6.25 2.97
C ALA A 78 -1.42 -5.78 4.42
N ALA A 79 -2.20 -6.31 5.37
CA ALA A 79 -2.03 -6.00 6.79
C ALA A 79 -0.65 -6.43 7.32
N ARG A 80 -0.16 -7.60 6.91
CA ARG A 80 1.17 -8.09 7.30
C ARG A 80 2.30 -7.29 6.69
N LEU A 81 2.17 -6.89 5.42
CA LEU A 81 3.13 -5.98 4.79
C LEU A 81 3.18 -4.65 5.55
N GLN A 82 2.02 -4.13 5.97
CA GLN A 82 1.96 -2.93 6.79
C GLN A 82 2.68 -3.11 8.14
N ASP A 83 2.50 -4.23 8.82
CA ASP A 83 3.21 -4.48 10.08
C ASP A 83 4.73 -4.59 9.91
N MET A 84 5.19 -5.15 8.81
CA MET A 84 6.61 -5.26 8.48
C MET A 84 7.28 -3.91 8.26
N THR A 85 6.55 -2.85 7.90
CA THR A 85 7.13 -1.50 7.74
C THR A 85 7.84 -1.02 8.99
N LYS A 86 7.35 -1.40 10.17
CA LYS A 86 7.97 -1.03 11.46
C LYS A 86 9.35 -1.67 11.62
N THR A 87 9.46 -2.96 11.26
CA THR A 87 10.72 -3.72 11.38
C THR A 87 11.74 -3.27 10.34
N LEU A 88 11.30 -2.94 9.13
CA LEU A 88 12.15 -2.51 8.03
C LEU A 88 12.40 -1.00 8.01
N ALA A 89 11.83 -0.26 8.97
CA ALA A 89 11.96 1.20 9.10
C ALA A 89 11.66 1.94 7.79
N CYS A 90 10.57 1.58 7.12
CA CYS A 90 10.12 2.15 5.85
C CYS A 90 8.67 2.64 5.95
N GLU A 91 8.23 3.45 5.00
CA GLU A 91 6.89 4.00 4.97
C GLU A 91 5.89 3.11 4.22
N ALA A 92 6.37 2.37 3.20
CA ALA A 92 5.49 1.46 2.48
C ALA A 92 6.21 0.16 2.08
N ILE A 93 5.43 -0.91 1.99
CA ILE A 93 5.84 -2.17 1.37
C ILE A 93 4.79 -2.55 0.33
N VAL A 94 5.25 -2.76 -0.89
CA VAL A 94 4.41 -3.04 -2.06
C VAL A 94 4.75 -4.43 -2.59
N SER A 95 3.76 -5.28 -2.81
CA SER A 95 4.03 -6.57 -3.47
C SER A 95 4.45 -6.36 -4.91
N GLU A 96 5.38 -7.18 -5.41
CA GLU A 96 5.88 -7.13 -6.79
C GLU A 96 4.76 -7.23 -7.82
N GLU A 97 3.71 -7.97 -7.49
CA GLU A 97 2.52 -8.12 -8.34
C GLU A 97 1.83 -6.78 -8.63
N ILE A 98 1.74 -5.89 -7.64
CA ILE A 98 1.15 -4.56 -7.80
C ILE A 98 1.95 -3.74 -8.81
N LEU A 99 3.28 -3.73 -8.69
CA LEU A 99 4.14 -2.97 -9.61
C LEU A 99 4.07 -3.54 -11.02
N ARG A 100 4.07 -4.85 -11.15
CA ARG A 100 3.92 -5.52 -12.45
C ARG A 100 2.57 -5.22 -13.08
N THR A 101 1.48 -5.30 -12.32
CA THR A 101 0.13 -4.98 -12.81
C THR A 101 -0.01 -3.50 -13.17
N ALA A 102 0.66 -2.63 -12.43
CA ALA A 102 0.71 -1.20 -12.72
C ALA A 102 1.61 -0.85 -13.91
N ASP A 103 2.38 -1.83 -14.44
CA ASP A 103 3.39 -1.64 -15.49
C ASP A 103 4.48 -0.64 -15.04
N LEU A 104 5.00 -0.89 -13.84
CA LEU A 104 5.94 -0.02 -13.12
C LEU A 104 7.14 -0.79 -12.58
N ALA A 105 7.49 -1.94 -13.17
CA ALA A 105 8.67 -2.68 -12.73
C ALA A 105 9.92 -1.78 -12.83
N ASP A 106 10.47 -1.42 -11.68
CA ASP A 106 11.66 -0.58 -11.56
C ASP A 106 12.70 -1.30 -10.70
N ASP A 107 13.81 -1.67 -11.32
CA ASP A 107 14.92 -2.37 -10.64
C ASP A 107 15.64 -1.46 -9.63
N ALA A 108 15.38 -0.16 -9.65
CA ALA A 108 15.93 0.78 -8.67
C ALA A 108 15.31 0.65 -7.27
N LEU A 109 14.10 0.10 -7.15
CA LEU A 109 13.47 -0.12 -5.86
C LEU A 109 14.03 -1.37 -5.17
N PRO A 110 14.46 -1.29 -3.89
CA PRO A 110 14.98 -2.43 -3.16
C PRO A 110 13.98 -3.58 -3.11
N GLN A 111 14.37 -4.74 -3.66
CA GLN A 111 13.57 -5.96 -3.62
C GLN A 111 13.96 -6.80 -2.42
N GLN A 112 12.98 -7.37 -1.75
CA GLN A 112 13.16 -8.33 -0.66
C GLN A 112 12.15 -9.47 -0.81
N GLU A 113 12.46 -10.58 -0.18
CA GLU A 113 11.53 -11.68 0.01
C GLU A 113 10.88 -11.57 1.39
N ALA A 114 9.56 -11.50 1.43
CA ALA A 114 8.78 -11.46 2.65
C ALA A 114 8.19 -12.84 2.96
N ALA A 115 8.56 -13.41 4.09
CA ALA A 115 7.91 -14.60 4.62
C ALA A 115 6.56 -14.19 5.21
N ILE A 116 5.47 -14.56 4.54
CA ILE A 116 4.11 -14.27 5.00
C ILE A 116 3.55 -15.49 5.71
N ARG A 117 3.23 -15.35 6.99
CA ARG A 117 2.66 -16.46 7.79
C ARG A 117 1.37 -16.98 7.14
N GLY A 118 1.34 -18.28 6.86
CA GLY A 118 0.23 -18.96 6.18
C GLY A 118 0.41 -19.09 4.68
N ARG A 119 1.57 -18.70 4.14
CA ARG A 119 2.03 -19.03 2.79
C ARG A 119 3.28 -19.90 2.88
N ASP A 120 3.35 -20.91 2.04
CA ASP A 120 4.49 -21.83 2.01
C ASP A 120 5.72 -21.23 1.31
N GLU A 121 5.49 -20.28 0.41
CA GLU A 121 6.55 -19.60 -0.34
C GLU A 121 6.66 -18.13 0.07
N PRO A 122 7.90 -17.61 0.19
CA PRO A 122 8.12 -16.18 0.38
C PRO A 122 7.62 -15.39 -0.84
N MET A 123 7.19 -14.18 -0.59
CA MET A 123 6.66 -13.29 -1.62
C MET A 123 7.65 -12.16 -1.90
N ALA A 124 7.89 -11.90 -3.18
CA ALA A 124 8.67 -10.74 -3.60
C ALA A 124 7.92 -9.43 -3.30
N VAL A 125 8.61 -8.53 -2.59
CA VAL A 125 8.09 -7.21 -2.21
C VAL A 125 9.12 -6.14 -2.50
N ARG A 126 8.66 -4.90 -2.65
CA ARG A 126 9.52 -3.71 -2.73
C ARG A 126 9.35 -2.89 -1.46
N VAL A 127 10.48 -2.54 -0.88
CA VAL A 127 10.56 -1.74 0.35
C VAL A 127 10.78 -0.29 -0.03
N ILE A 128 9.85 0.56 0.35
CA ILE A 128 9.80 1.98 -0.02
C ILE A 128 10.09 2.81 1.22
N ALA A 129 11.27 3.39 1.28
CA ALA A 129 11.69 4.22 2.41
C ALA A 129 10.84 5.48 2.53
N ASP A 130 10.57 6.12 1.41
CA ASP A 130 9.74 7.34 1.28
C ASP A 130 8.58 7.06 0.32
N ALA A 131 7.38 6.96 0.84
CA ALA A 131 6.21 6.61 0.03
C ALA A 131 5.84 7.66 -1.04
N ARG A 132 6.36 8.89 -0.95
CA ARG A 132 6.18 9.94 -1.98
C ARG A 132 6.82 9.55 -3.32
N GLU A 133 7.85 8.73 -3.31
CA GLU A 133 8.50 8.21 -4.53
C GLU A 133 7.53 7.43 -5.42
N LEU A 134 6.49 6.83 -4.85
CA LEU A 134 5.50 6.05 -5.59
C LEU A 134 4.71 6.91 -6.60
N ALA A 135 4.37 8.16 -6.27
CA ALA A 135 3.71 9.06 -7.22
C ALA A 135 4.64 9.40 -8.38
N ALA A 136 5.90 9.73 -8.09
CA ALA A 136 6.88 10.06 -9.12
C ALA A 136 7.15 8.87 -10.06
N LEU A 137 7.11 7.64 -9.54
CA LEU A 137 7.25 6.42 -10.33
C LEU A 137 6.09 6.27 -11.32
N VAL A 138 4.85 6.46 -10.87
CA VAL A 138 3.65 6.39 -11.72
C VAL A 138 3.69 7.49 -12.79
N ASP A 139 3.97 8.74 -12.41
CA ASP A 139 3.95 9.89 -13.31
C ASP A 139 5.05 9.81 -14.38
N ARG A 140 6.23 9.27 -14.06
CA ARG A 140 7.31 9.03 -15.05
C ARG A 140 6.84 8.08 -16.16
N THR A 141 6.17 7.00 -15.79
CA THR A 141 5.72 6.00 -16.75
C THR A 141 4.56 6.51 -17.61
N GLU A 142 3.68 7.32 -17.05
CA GLU A 142 2.58 7.97 -17.81
C GLU A 142 3.12 8.95 -18.86
N ARG A 143 4.20 9.67 -18.56
CA ARG A 143 4.83 10.60 -19.54
C ARG A 143 5.56 9.89 -20.68
N VAL A 144 6.11 8.69 -20.42
CA VAL A 144 6.82 7.91 -21.46
C VAL A 144 5.81 7.24 -22.40
N ALA A 145 4.62 6.91 -21.91
CA ALA A 145 3.56 6.26 -22.68
C ALA A 145 2.69 7.25 -23.50
N ALA A 146 2.83 8.53 -23.28
CA ALA A 146 2.12 9.61 -23.98
C ALA A 146 2.92 10.15 -25.16
#